data_43eb42c9afe1097573f644340bb3fb55
#
_entry.id   43eb42c9afe1097573f644340bb3fb55
#
_cell.length_a   1.000
_cell.length_b   1.000
_cell.length_c   1.000
_cell.angle_alpha   90.00
_cell.angle_beta   90.00
_cell.angle_gamma   90.00
#
_symmetry.space_group_name_H-M   'P 1'
#
loop_
_entity.id
_entity.type
_entity.pdbx_description
1 polymer ?
#
loop_
_entity_poly.entity_id
_entity_poly.type
_entity_poly.pdbx_seq_one_letter_code
_entity_poly.pdbx_strand_id
1 'polypeptide(L)'
;MSRKDGKLVKDIDGLHNILACLKPNRCDSDVYINFKIDVTNLVKFVNKHKNDSENKLTYFHVFCTALGKLFYEKPKLNRFICDRNTYVRNDVIISFVAKTAFTDKSEEVMININFDKDDNVYSVRDKISNRVNKIRDKKNENNKENTNNAVDKIGKLPRIIRVPLVGIYKLLDKKGFLPLSLMKDNIYYSSAIVSNLGTFGIGSIYHNLTDFGTSYMLITIGQIHKDKMIDKDGKEYICDVCDFGVNCDERIADGFYFASACKLFASILENPEVLEDALSEKYEEQ
;
A
#
# COMPACT_ATOMS: atom_id res chain seq x y z
N MET A 1 -7.39 13.69 20.97
CA MET A 1 -6.03 14.19 20.70
C MET A 1 -5.92 14.55 19.23
N SER A 2 -5.20 15.59 18.89
CA SER A 2 -4.96 15.95 17.47
C SER A 2 -3.70 15.26 17.00
N ARG A 3 -3.80 14.41 15.96
CA ARG A 3 -2.62 13.88 15.26
C ARG A 3 -2.30 14.75 14.04
N LYS A 4 -1.02 14.77 13.64
CA LYS A 4 -0.56 15.57 12.49
C LYS A 4 -0.79 14.86 11.16
N ASP A 5 -0.87 13.52 11.17
CA ASP A 5 -1.03 12.65 10.00
C ASP A 5 -2.48 12.26 9.73
N GLY A 6 -3.43 12.68 10.59
CA GLY A 6 -4.84 12.34 10.41
C GLY A 6 -5.79 13.12 11.30
N LYS A 7 -7.06 13.10 10.93
CA LYS A 7 -8.17 13.75 11.65
C LYS A 7 -8.97 12.70 12.42
N LEU A 8 -9.29 13.01 13.68
CA LEU A 8 -10.12 12.15 14.51
C LEU A 8 -11.51 11.99 13.89
N VAL A 9 -11.98 10.76 13.75
CA VAL A 9 -13.34 10.44 13.33
C VAL A 9 -14.23 10.49 14.56
N LYS A 10 -15.24 11.35 14.53
CA LYS A 10 -16.15 11.58 15.67
C LYS A 10 -17.39 10.69 15.62
N ASP A 11 -17.83 10.36 14.41
CA ASP A 11 -19.02 9.56 14.17
C ASP A 11 -18.62 8.13 13.81
N ILE A 12 -18.39 7.34 14.86
CA ILE A 12 -18.09 5.91 14.77
C ILE A 12 -19.15 5.17 15.57
N ASP A 13 -19.70 4.12 14.98
CA ASP A 13 -20.66 3.26 15.66
C ASP A 13 -20.05 2.59 16.91
N GLY A 14 -20.93 2.19 17.83
CA GLY A 14 -20.52 1.66 19.13
C GLY A 14 -19.70 0.38 19.03
N LEU A 15 -19.94 -0.47 18.02
CA LEU A 15 -19.22 -1.73 17.84
C LEU A 15 -17.75 -1.48 17.50
N HIS A 16 -17.48 -0.62 16.50
CA HIS A 16 -16.10 -0.29 16.11
C HIS A 16 -15.34 0.45 17.21
N ASN A 17 -16.01 1.29 17.99
CA ASN A 17 -15.39 1.94 19.16
C ASN A 17 -14.98 0.93 20.23
N ILE A 18 -15.84 -0.05 20.53
CA ILE A 18 -15.54 -1.10 21.50
C ILE A 18 -14.46 -2.04 20.96
N LEU A 19 -14.50 -2.38 19.68
CA LEU A 19 -13.52 -3.25 19.04
C LEU A 19 -12.09 -2.70 19.17
N ALA A 20 -11.90 -1.40 19.01
CA ALA A 20 -10.62 -0.73 19.20
C ALA A 20 -10.10 -0.82 20.66
N CYS A 21 -10.99 -1.04 21.63
CA CYS A 21 -10.62 -1.27 23.03
C CYS A 21 -10.33 -2.75 23.33
N LEU A 22 -11.11 -3.66 22.74
CA LEU A 22 -10.96 -5.11 22.91
C LEU A 22 -9.70 -5.64 22.21
N LYS A 23 -9.39 -5.09 21.04
CA LYS A 23 -8.20 -5.39 20.25
C LYS A 23 -7.28 -4.16 20.19
N PRO A 24 -6.47 -3.91 21.22
CA PRO A 24 -5.69 -2.68 21.31
C PRO A 24 -4.48 -2.63 20.37
N ASN A 25 -3.98 -3.78 19.92
CA ASN A 25 -2.85 -3.91 19.03
C ASN A 25 -3.34 -4.26 17.61
N ARG A 26 -2.56 -3.86 16.60
CA ARG A 26 -2.88 -4.17 15.20
C ARG A 26 -2.76 -5.66 14.92
N CYS A 27 -1.72 -6.31 15.44
CA CYS A 27 -1.50 -7.75 15.25
C CYS A 27 -2.64 -8.62 15.79
N ASP A 28 -3.43 -8.11 16.75
CA ASP A 28 -4.63 -8.78 17.25
C ASP A 28 -5.85 -8.61 16.32
N SER A 29 -5.74 -7.75 15.32
CA SER A 29 -6.85 -7.29 14.47
C SER A 29 -6.61 -7.58 12.98
N ASP A 30 -5.59 -8.37 12.69
CA ASP A 30 -5.22 -8.74 11.32
C ASP A 30 -6.28 -9.65 10.69
N VAL A 31 -6.76 -9.29 9.52
CA VAL A 31 -7.61 -10.12 8.65
C VAL A 31 -6.88 -10.37 7.35
N TYR A 32 -6.80 -11.63 6.97
CA TYR A 32 -6.17 -12.07 5.73
C TYR A 32 -7.21 -12.32 4.65
N ILE A 33 -7.04 -11.64 3.53
CA ILE A 33 -7.88 -11.82 2.34
C ILE A 33 -6.97 -12.28 1.21
N ASN A 34 -7.33 -13.40 0.57
CA ASN A 34 -6.67 -13.88 -0.63
C ASN A 34 -7.68 -13.97 -1.77
N PHE A 35 -7.34 -13.41 -2.92
CA PHE A 35 -8.19 -13.45 -4.08
C PHE A 35 -7.37 -13.42 -5.38
N LYS A 36 -7.92 -14.05 -6.40
CA LYS A 36 -7.36 -14.17 -7.75
C LYS A 36 -8.18 -13.28 -8.69
N ILE A 37 -7.51 -12.52 -9.55
CA ILE A 37 -8.14 -11.64 -10.53
C ILE A 37 -7.71 -12.04 -11.94
N ASP A 38 -8.66 -12.06 -12.89
CA ASP A 38 -8.35 -12.06 -14.32
C ASP A 38 -7.78 -10.70 -14.72
N VAL A 39 -6.51 -10.68 -15.06
CA VAL A 39 -5.79 -9.47 -15.45
C VAL A 39 -5.47 -9.43 -16.94
N THR A 40 -6.19 -10.23 -17.74
CA THR A 40 -5.96 -10.32 -19.21
C THR A 40 -6.06 -8.95 -19.89
N ASN A 41 -7.05 -8.14 -19.53
CA ASN A 41 -7.21 -6.80 -20.10
C ASN A 41 -6.10 -5.85 -19.62
N LEU A 42 -5.70 -5.94 -18.34
CA LEU A 42 -4.56 -5.21 -17.80
C LEU A 42 -3.26 -5.56 -18.55
N VAL A 43 -3.04 -6.85 -18.86
CA VAL A 43 -1.87 -7.28 -19.66
C VAL A 43 -1.91 -6.66 -21.06
N LYS A 44 -3.07 -6.63 -21.71
CA LYS A 44 -3.25 -5.97 -23.02
C LYS A 44 -2.99 -4.46 -22.91
N PHE A 45 -3.54 -3.81 -21.89
CA PHE A 45 -3.37 -2.38 -21.63
C PHE A 45 -1.88 -2.01 -21.44
N VAL A 46 -1.15 -2.73 -20.59
CA VAL A 46 0.27 -2.49 -20.39
C VAL A 46 1.08 -2.77 -21.66
N ASN A 47 0.76 -3.84 -22.40
CA ASN A 47 1.45 -4.17 -23.65
C ASN A 47 1.24 -3.11 -24.76
N LYS A 48 0.08 -2.46 -24.81
CA LYS A 48 -0.19 -1.33 -25.72
C LYS A 48 0.81 -0.17 -25.50
N HIS A 49 1.20 0.07 -24.25
CA HIS A 49 2.13 1.13 -23.85
C HIS A 49 3.58 0.67 -23.67
N LYS A 50 3.90 -0.59 -24.00
CA LYS A 50 5.24 -1.17 -23.75
C LYS A 50 6.35 -0.53 -24.59
N ASN A 51 6.02 -0.13 -25.81
CA ASN A 51 6.97 0.46 -26.78
C ASN A 51 6.86 2.00 -26.85
N ASP A 52 6.01 2.59 -26.05
CA ASP A 52 5.89 4.04 -25.95
C ASP A 52 7.07 4.58 -25.14
N SER A 53 7.92 5.40 -25.76
CA SER A 53 9.09 5.99 -25.10
C SER A 53 8.69 6.98 -24.00
N GLU A 54 7.56 7.66 -24.16
CA GLU A 54 7.07 8.69 -23.25
C GLU A 54 6.09 8.13 -22.21
N ASN A 55 5.26 7.13 -22.60
CA ASN A 55 4.18 6.59 -21.78
C ASN A 55 4.35 5.12 -21.39
N LYS A 56 5.58 4.64 -21.30
CA LYS A 56 5.86 3.25 -20.92
C LYS A 56 5.30 2.92 -19.53
N LEU A 57 4.31 2.04 -19.50
CA LEU A 57 3.70 1.53 -18.28
C LEU A 57 4.31 0.18 -17.87
N THR A 58 4.25 -0.09 -16.58
CA THR A 58 4.52 -1.41 -15.99
C THR A 58 3.29 -1.88 -15.22
N TYR A 59 3.16 -3.18 -15.01
CA TYR A 59 2.10 -3.75 -14.17
C TYR A 59 2.07 -3.10 -12.78
N PHE A 60 3.24 -2.81 -12.20
CA PHE A 60 3.34 -2.19 -10.89
C PHE A 60 2.75 -0.77 -10.87
N HIS A 61 2.96 0.02 -11.92
CA HIS A 61 2.34 1.35 -12.05
C HIS A 61 0.82 1.24 -12.04
N VAL A 62 0.25 0.31 -12.82
CA VAL A 62 -1.19 0.10 -12.92
C VAL A 62 -1.76 -0.39 -11.58
N PHE A 63 -1.13 -1.35 -10.92
CA PHE A 63 -1.56 -1.83 -9.61
C PHE A 63 -1.55 -0.73 -8.54
N CYS A 64 -0.50 0.09 -8.48
CA CYS A 64 -0.43 1.21 -7.55
C CYS A 64 -1.50 2.27 -7.85
N THR A 65 -1.76 2.57 -9.13
CA THR A 65 -2.80 3.52 -9.54
C THR A 65 -4.19 3.01 -9.18
N ALA A 66 -4.46 1.72 -9.43
CA ALA A 66 -5.73 1.07 -9.05
C ALA A 66 -5.96 1.13 -7.53
N LEU A 67 -4.93 0.93 -6.72
CA LEU A 67 -5.00 1.13 -5.28
C LEU A 67 -5.29 2.59 -4.91
N GLY A 68 -4.62 3.55 -5.56
CA GLY A 68 -4.89 4.97 -5.38
C GLY A 68 -6.35 5.30 -5.63
N LYS A 69 -6.91 4.85 -6.77
CA LYS A 69 -8.32 5.01 -7.12
C LYS A 69 -9.23 4.35 -6.07
N LEU A 70 -8.92 3.14 -5.64
CA LEU A 70 -9.67 2.43 -4.60
C LEU A 70 -9.76 3.23 -3.30
N PHE A 71 -8.69 3.92 -2.87
CA PHE A 71 -8.71 4.75 -1.65
C PHE A 71 -9.61 5.97 -1.79
N TYR A 72 -9.71 6.57 -2.96
CA TYR A 72 -10.62 7.68 -3.23
C TYR A 72 -12.09 7.22 -3.30
N GLU A 73 -12.37 6.07 -3.91
CA GLU A 73 -13.70 5.47 -4.00
C GLU A 73 -14.19 4.89 -2.65
N LYS A 74 -13.27 4.39 -1.85
CA LYS A 74 -13.54 3.72 -0.57
C LYS A 74 -12.79 4.41 0.58
N PRO A 75 -13.18 5.64 0.98
CA PRO A 75 -12.42 6.47 1.91
C PRO A 75 -12.27 5.88 3.33
N LYS A 76 -13.15 4.95 3.77
CA LYS A 76 -12.95 4.25 5.05
C LYS A 76 -11.67 3.40 5.04
N LEU A 77 -11.20 2.95 3.86
CA LEU A 77 -9.92 2.25 3.74
C LEU A 77 -8.73 3.14 4.14
N ASN A 78 -8.85 4.47 4.12
CA ASN A 78 -7.78 5.38 4.54
C ASN A 78 -7.86 5.77 6.02
N ARG A 79 -8.54 4.95 6.84
CA ARG A 79 -8.58 5.08 8.30
C ARG A 79 -7.42 4.33 8.95
N PHE A 80 -7.13 4.69 10.19
CA PHE A 80 -6.20 3.96 11.04
C PHE A 80 -6.60 4.10 12.52
N ILE A 81 -6.14 3.15 13.34
CA ILE A 81 -6.37 3.16 14.79
C ILE A 81 -5.10 3.61 15.49
N CYS A 82 -5.21 4.55 16.40
CA CYS A 82 -4.13 4.96 17.28
C CYS A 82 -4.67 5.30 18.67
N ASP A 83 -4.03 4.75 19.71
CA ASP A 83 -4.47 4.91 21.11
C ASP A 83 -5.99 4.68 21.30
N ARG A 84 -6.52 3.62 20.67
CA ARG A 84 -7.96 3.21 20.68
C ARG A 84 -8.92 4.22 20.03
N ASN A 85 -8.40 5.17 19.28
CA ASN A 85 -9.21 6.12 18.52
C ASN A 85 -9.01 5.88 17.02
N THR A 86 -10.08 6.11 16.27
CA THR A 86 -10.07 6.01 14.82
C THR A 86 -9.78 7.38 14.21
N TYR A 87 -8.87 7.40 13.25
CA TYR A 87 -8.51 8.58 12.49
C TYR A 87 -8.70 8.31 11.00
N VAL A 88 -9.00 9.34 10.22
CA VAL A 88 -8.87 9.33 8.77
C VAL A 88 -7.57 10.04 8.41
N ARG A 89 -6.76 9.42 7.56
CA ARG A 89 -5.49 9.98 7.09
C ARG A 89 -5.73 11.23 6.23
N ASN A 90 -4.83 12.20 6.32
CA ASN A 90 -4.93 13.44 5.53
C ASN A 90 -4.69 13.20 4.04
N ASP A 91 -3.76 12.29 3.72
CA ASP A 91 -3.27 12.03 2.36
C ASP A 91 -3.45 10.55 2.00
N VAL A 92 -3.47 10.23 0.72
CA VAL A 92 -3.37 8.86 0.21
C VAL A 92 -1.90 8.61 -0.11
N ILE A 93 -1.25 7.73 0.67
CA ILE A 93 0.17 7.40 0.53
C ILE A 93 0.31 5.91 0.29
N ILE A 94 0.89 5.52 -0.83
CA ILE A 94 1.23 4.13 -1.11
C ILE A 94 2.74 3.98 -0.98
N SER A 95 3.14 2.99 -0.18
CA SER A 95 4.53 2.71 0.14
C SER A 95 4.97 1.37 -0.42
N PHE A 96 6.22 1.26 -0.79
CA PHE A 96 6.84 0.00 -1.18
C PHE A 96 8.33 0.01 -0.89
N VAL A 97 8.93 -1.17 -0.93
CA VAL A 97 10.37 -1.34 -0.80
C VAL A 97 10.96 -1.67 -2.17
N ALA A 98 11.94 -0.89 -2.60
CA ALA A 98 12.68 -1.14 -3.82
C ALA A 98 14.08 -1.63 -3.49
N LYS A 99 14.52 -2.71 -4.15
CA LYS A 99 15.93 -3.11 -4.12
C LYS A 99 16.75 -2.28 -5.10
N THR A 100 17.93 -1.84 -4.69
CA THR A 100 18.85 -1.07 -5.54
C THR A 100 19.47 -1.93 -6.64
N ALA A 101 19.53 -3.26 -6.44
CA ALA A 101 19.90 -4.26 -7.44
C ALA A 101 19.22 -5.59 -7.09
N PHE A 102 19.06 -6.49 -8.06
CA PHE A 102 18.48 -7.82 -7.84
C PHE A 102 19.55 -8.82 -7.36
N THR A 103 20.13 -8.54 -6.18
CA THR A 103 21.07 -9.42 -5.49
C THR A 103 20.75 -9.50 -4.01
N ASP A 104 21.14 -10.58 -3.34
CA ASP A 104 20.88 -10.78 -1.91
C ASP A 104 21.54 -9.70 -1.04
N LYS A 105 22.64 -9.13 -1.51
CA LYS A 105 23.43 -8.10 -0.79
C LYS A 105 23.00 -6.68 -1.10
N SER A 106 22.00 -6.48 -2.00
CA SER A 106 21.56 -5.14 -2.37
C SER A 106 20.77 -4.47 -1.26
N GLU A 107 21.00 -3.19 -1.09
CA GLU A 107 20.26 -2.38 -0.11
C GLU A 107 18.80 -2.27 -0.50
N GLU A 108 17.93 -2.28 0.51
CA GLU A 108 16.49 -2.03 0.38
C GLU A 108 16.22 -0.56 0.71
N VAL A 109 15.46 0.11 -0.13
CA VAL A 109 15.09 1.50 0.06
C VAL A 109 13.57 1.61 0.18
N MET A 110 13.13 2.23 1.26
CA MET A 110 11.74 2.52 1.52
C MET A 110 11.28 3.72 0.69
N ILE A 111 10.19 3.57 -0.04
CA ILE A 111 9.63 4.59 -0.93
C ILE A 111 8.19 4.88 -0.54
N ASN A 112 7.87 6.16 -0.36
CA ASN A 112 6.53 6.68 -0.17
C ASN A 112 6.16 7.54 -1.37
N ILE A 113 5.00 7.27 -1.96
CA ILE A 113 4.43 8.05 -3.05
C ILE A 113 3.10 8.63 -2.57
N ASN A 114 2.96 9.94 -2.67
CA ASN A 114 1.70 10.63 -2.41
C ASN A 114 0.84 10.63 -3.67
N PHE A 115 -0.40 10.21 -3.53
CA PHE A 115 -1.39 10.14 -4.59
C PHE A 115 -2.39 11.29 -4.42
N ASP A 116 -2.42 12.18 -5.38
CA ASP A 116 -3.34 13.31 -5.38
C ASP A 116 -4.64 12.92 -6.12
N LYS A 117 -5.74 13.61 -5.79
CA LYS A 117 -7.06 13.32 -6.36
C LYS A 117 -7.10 13.46 -7.89
N ASP A 118 -6.27 14.32 -8.45
CA ASP A 118 -6.19 14.63 -9.88
C ASP A 118 -5.12 13.76 -10.61
N ASP A 119 -4.47 12.84 -9.90
CA ASP A 119 -3.54 11.89 -10.50
C ASP A 119 -4.27 10.87 -11.38
N ASN A 120 -3.55 10.34 -12.35
CA ASN A 120 -3.94 9.23 -13.21
C ASN A 120 -2.76 8.26 -13.40
N VAL A 121 -2.91 7.22 -14.20
CA VAL A 121 -1.87 6.21 -14.39
C VAL A 121 -0.55 6.78 -14.90
N TYR A 122 -0.57 7.84 -15.69
CA TYR A 122 0.64 8.46 -16.25
C TYR A 122 1.36 9.31 -15.20
N SER A 123 0.64 10.15 -14.47
CA SER A 123 1.23 10.97 -13.41
C SER A 123 1.77 10.11 -12.25
N VAL A 124 1.06 9.04 -11.88
CA VAL A 124 1.53 8.06 -10.88
C VAL A 124 2.79 7.35 -11.36
N ARG A 125 2.82 6.89 -12.63
CA ARG A 125 4.03 6.33 -13.24
C ARG A 125 5.22 7.28 -13.09
N ASP A 126 5.02 8.56 -13.40
CA ASP A 126 6.08 9.57 -13.34
C ASP A 126 6.57 9.78 -11.90
N LYS A 127 5.65 9.88 -10.95
CA LYS A 127 5.96 9.96 -9.51
C LYS A 127 6.82 8.78 -9.06
N ILE A 128 6.41 7.56 -9.40
CA ILE A 128 7.13 6.32 -9.04
C ILE A 128 8.50 6.27 -9.73
N SER A 129 8.54 6.45 -11.05
CA SER A 129 9.77 6.37 -11.85
C SER A 129 10.79 7.40 -11.42
N ASN A 130 10.37 8.65 -11.23
CA ASN A 130 11.24 9.73 -10.77
C ASN A 130 11.82 9.44 -9.38
N ARG A 131 11.02 8.86 -8.47
CA ARG A 131 11.51 8.52 -7.13
C ARG A 131 12.51 7.36 -7.18
N VAL A 132 12.21 6.33 -7.94
CA VAL A 132 13.11 5.17 -8.12
C VAL A 132 14.42 5.58 -8.80
N ASN A 133 14.36 6.40 -9.86
CA ASN A 133 15.55 6.87 -10.59
C ASN A 133 16.44 7.73 -9.68
N LYS A 134 15.87 8.67 -8.94
CA LYS A 134 16.63 9.49 -7.96
C LYS A 134 17.39 8.63 -6.94
N ILE A 135 16.84 7.50 -6.52
CA ILE A 135 17.49 6.59 -5.57
C ILE A 135 18.66 5.85 -6.27
N ARG A 136 18.47 5.42 -7.51
CA ARG A 136 19.51 4.74 -8.29
C ARG A 136 20.66 5.69 -8.63
N ASP A 137 20.36 6.92 -9.01
CA ASP A 137 21.36 7.94 -9.37
C ASP A 137 22.20 8.35 -8.14
N LYS A 138 21.56 8.58 -6.99
CA LYS A 138 22.25 8.91 -5.73
C LYS A 138 23.21 7.81 -5.25
N LYS A 139 22.94 6.55 -5.57
CA LYS A 139 23.86 5.47 -5.28
C LYS A 139 25.16 5.59 -6.07
N ASN A 140 25.07 6.07 -7.31
CA ASN A 140 26.25 6.32 -8.16
C ASN A 140 27.13 7.46 -7.61
N GLU A 141 26.55 8.37 -6.81
CA GLU A 141 27.23 9.54 -6.21
C GLU A 141 27.68 9.34 -4.75
N ASN A 142 27.61 8.13 -4.20
CA ASN A 142 27.90 7.82 -2.78
C ASN A 142 27.08 8.61 -1.73
N ASN A 143 25.98 9.24 -2.11
CA ASN A 143 25.12 9.98 -1.22
C ASN A 143 23.97 9.10 -0.68
N LYS A 144 24.07 8.61 0.55
CA LYS A 144 23.01 7.84 1.23
C LYS A 144 21.85 8.74 1.63
N GLU A 145 20.62 8.36 1.29
CA GLU A 145 19.44 9.10 1.71
C GLU A 145 19.19 9.02 3.23
N ASN A 146 18.65 10.12 3.79
CA ASN A 146 18.58 10.36 5.25
C ASN A 146 17.72 9.35 6.03
N THR A 147 16.72 8.70 5.45
CA THR A 147 15.77 7.85 6.20
C THR A 147 16.37 6.51 6.58
N ASN A 148 17.04 5.85 5.64
CA ASN A 148 17.77 4.61 5.95
C ASN A 148 18.92 4.90 6.92
N ASN A 149 19.54 6.08 6.84
CA ASN A 149 20.61 6.49 7.76
C ASN A 149 20.16 6.57 9.22
N ALA A 150 18.94 7.02 9.50
CA ALA A 150 18.43 7.11 10.87
C ALA A 150 18.11 5.70 11.43
N VAL A 151 17.47 4.85 10.64
CA VAL A 151 17.16 3.46 11.03
C VAL A 151 18.45 2.67 11.21
N ASP A 152 19.42 2.81 10.31
CA ASP A 152 20.73 2.15 10.40
C ASP A 152 21.52 2.61 11.61
N LYS A 153 21.51 3.92 11.90
CA LYS A 153 22.18 4.46 13.11
C LYS A 153 21.56 3.90 14.38
N ILE A 154 20.23 3.89 14.48
CA ILE A 154 19.52 3.33 15.63
C ILE A 154 19.77 1.82 15.72
N GLY A 155 19.74 1.10 14.60
CA GLY A 155 19.99 -0.33 14.53
C GLY A 155 21.38 -0.74 15.01
N LYS A 156 22.40 0.11 14.82
CA LYS A 156 23.79 -0.12 15.26
C LYS A 156 24.01 0.20 16.75
N LEU A 157 23.04 0.84 17.43
CA LEU A 157 23.18 1.12 18.85
C LEU A 157 23.15 -0.17 19.69
N PRO A 158 23.88 -0.23 20.82
CA PRO A 158 23.78 -1.32 21.77
C PRO A 158 22.32 -1.54 22.21
N ARG A 159 21.94 -2.80 22.43
CA ARG A 159 20.55 -3.17 22.80
C ARG A 159 20.01 -2.37 23.98
N ILE A 160 20.84 -2.11 24.99
CA ILE A 160 20.49 -1.37 26.20
C ILE A 160 20.04 0.08 25.91
N ILE A 161 20.51 0.70 24.82
CA ILE A 161 20.12 2.04 24.37
C ILE A 161 19.00 1.94 23.35
N ARG A 162 19.11 1.01 22.38
CA ARG A 162 18.17 0.88 21.27
C ARG A 162 16.76 0.54 21.74
N VAL A 163 16.59 -0.39 22.68
CA VAL A 163 15.27 -0.83 23.15
C VAL A 163 14.48 0.31 23.81
N PRO A 164 15.01 1.04 24.82
CA PRO A 164 14.29 2.17 25.39
C PRO A 164 14.06 3.30 24.39
N LEU A 165 15.00 3.59 23.49
CA LEU A 165 14.83 4.61 22.46
C LEU A 165 13.62 4.30 21.54
N VAL A 166 13.51 3.06 21.06
CA VAL A 166 12.37 2.63 20.26
C VAL A 166 11.08 2.64 21.07
N GLY A 167 11.13 2.29 22.37
CA GLY A 167 10.01 2.40 23.30
C GLY A 167 9.48 3.83 23.45
N ILE A 168 10.39 4.79 23.65
CA ILE A 168 10.03 6.22 23.72
C ILE A 168 9.44 6.70 22.40
N TYR A 169 10.03 6.31 21.26
CA TYR A 169 9.50 6.64 19.93
C TYR A 169 8.05 6.13 19.76
N LYS A 170 7.79 4.87 20.12
CA LYS A 170 6.42 4.28 20.07
C LYS A 170 5.46 5.02 21.00
N LEU A 171 5.90 5.43 22.19
CA LEU A 171 5.07 6.18 23.14
C LEU A 171 4.72 7.57 22.59
N LEU A 172 5.69 8.29 22.04
CA LEU A 172 5.48 9.61 21.43
C LEU A 172 4.53 9.52 20.23
N ASP A 173 4.68 8.48 19.39
CA ASP A 173 3.75 8.23 18.29
C ASP A 173 2.34 7.98 18.79
N LYS A 174 2.16 7.06 19.74
CA LYS A 174 0.87 6.73 20.34
C LYS A 174 0.18 7.97 20.93
N LYS A 175 0.94 8.91 21.50
CA LYS A 175 0.42 10.15 22.07
C LYS A 175 0.31 11.30 21.07
N GLY A 176 0.61 11.08 19.77
CA GLY A 176 0.51 12.09 18.71
C GLY A 176 1.55 13.20 18.78
N PHE A 177 2.61 13.02 19.55
CA PHE A 177 3.71 14.01 19.70
C PHE A 177 4.82 13.84 18.69
N LEU A 178 4.77 12.79 17.85
CA LEU A 178 5.81 12.56 16.86
C LEU A 178 5.83 13.67 15.79
N PRO A 179 6.99 14.23 15.46
CA PRO A 179 7.12 15.21 14.39
C PRO A 179 6.80 14.60 13.01
N LEU A 180 6.14 15.37 12.13
CA LEU A 180 5.85 14.92 10.76
C LEU A 180 7.11 14.51 9.98
N SER A 181 8.24 15.17 10.23
CA SER A 181 9.51 14.83 9.58
C SER A 181 10.01 13.40 9.85
N LEU A 182 9.59 12.78 10.96
CA LEU A 182 9.91 11.40 11.29
C LEU A 182 8.87 10.39 10.75
N MET A 183 7.70 10.88 10.29
CA MET A 183 6.65 10.08 9.70
C MET A 183 6.74 10.05 8.18
N LYS A 184 7.09 11.19 7.54
CA LYS A 184 6.93 11.47 6.11
C LYS A 184 7.60 10.44 5.19
N ASP A 185 8.80 9.98 5.54
CA ASP A 185 9.55 9.03 4.71
C ASP A 185 9.55 7.60 5.29
N ASN A 186 8.66 7.33 6.24
CA ASN A 186 8.54 6.03 6.90
C ASN A 186 7.33 5.28 6.36
N ILE A 187 7.55 4.11 5.74
CA ILE A 187 6.49 3.29 5.13
C ILE A 187 5.40 2.87 6.13
N TYR A 188 5.71 2.82 7.42
CA TYR A 188 4.73 2.49 8.46
C TYR A 188 3.70 3.61 8.72
N TYR A 189 3.79 4.75 8.02
CA TYR A 189 2.81 5.86 8.09
C TYR A 189 2.11 6.08 6.74
N SER A 190 1.91 5.01 5.97
CA SER A 190 1.22 5.04 4.68
C SER A 190 -0.20 4.50 4.75
N SER A 191 -0.98 4.73 3.72
CA SER A 191 -2.31 4.16 3.52
C SER A 191 -2.23 2.67 3.25
N ALA A 192 -1.26 2.24 2.44
CA ALA A 192 -0.94 0.84 2.21
C ALA A 192 0.55 0.65 1.95
N ILE A 193 1.04 -0.53 2.34
CA ILE A 193 2.37 -1.02 1.95
C ILE A 193 2.17 -2.07 0.86
N VAL A 194 2.86 -1.93 -0.27
CA VAL A 194 2.77 -2.85 -1.41
C VAL A 194 4.07 -3.63 -1.54
N SER A 195 3.96 -4.95 -1.60
CA SER A 195 5.07 -5.87 -1.87
C SER A 195 4.83 -6.59 -3.18
N ASN A 196 5.62 -6.28 -4.20
CA ASN A 196 5.53 -6.93 -5.51
C ASN A 196 6.44 -8.15 -5.58
N LEU A 197 5.88 -9.33 -5.32
CA LEU A 197 6.57 -10.61 -5.33
C LEU A 197 6.61 -11.22 -6.73
N GLY A 198 5.73 -10.79 -7.62
CA GLY A 198 5.70 -11.24 -9.01
C GLY A 198 7.01 -10.96 -9.76
N THR A 199 7.73 -9.92 -9.38
CA THR A 199 9.07 -9.63 -9.91
C THR A 199 10.09 -10.74 -9.58
N PHE A 200 9.86 -11.50 -8.50
CA PHE A 200 10.72 -12.61 -8.07
C PHE A 200 10.21 -13.98 -8.55
N GLY A 201 9.12 -14.01 -9.32
CA GLY A 201 8.55 -15.24 -9.86
C GLY A 201 7.80 -16.10 -8.84
N ILE A 202 7.30 -15.50 -7.76
CA ILE A 202 6.51 -16.20 -6.72
C ILE A 202 5.09 -15.66 -6.62
N GLY A 203 4.19 -16.48 -6.07
CA GLY A 203 2.80 -16.09 -5.80
C GLY A 203 2.67 -15.06 -4.67
N SER A 204 1.46 -14.64 -4.39
CA SER A 204 1.17 -13.78 -3.24
C SER A 204 1.37 -14.53 -1.92
N ILE A 205 1.72 -13.79 -0.88
CA ILE A 205 1.87 -14.33 0.48
C ILE A 205 1.08 -13.48 1.47
N TYR A 206 0.86 -14.01 2.67
CA TYR A 206 0.39 -13.23 3.80
C TYR A 206 1.58 -12.60 4.52
N HIS A 207 1.51 -11.31 4.72
CA HIS A 207 2.56 -10.56 5.42
C HIS A 207 1.93 -9.73 6.53
N ASN A 208 2.37 -9.98 7.77
CA ASN A 208 1.81 -9.31 8.93
C ASN A 208 2.13 -7.82 8.96
N LEU A 209 1.17 -7.05 9.44
CA LEU A 209 1.38 -5.67 9.84
C LEU A 209 2.13 -5.61 11.17
N THR A 210 2.66 -4.45 11.51
CA THR A 210 3.31 -4.21 12.80
C THR A 210 2.45 -3.31 13.70
N ASP A 211 2.65 -3.40 15.01
CA ASP A 211 2.03 -2.46 15.97
C ASP A 211 2.68 -1.09 15.96
N PHE A 212 3.68 -0.90 15.10
CA PHE A 212 4.39 0.35 14.92
C PHE A 212 3.83 1.14 13.75
N GLY A 213 3.66 2.45 13.94
CA GLY A 213 3.12 3.35 12.93
C GLY A 213 1.60 3.24 12.75
N THR A 214 1.11 3.69 11.62
CA THR A 214 -0.31 3.82 11.33
C THR A 214 -0.73 3.18 9.99
N SER A 215 0.18 2.46 9.31
CA SER A 215 -0.17 1.68 8.13
C SER A 215 -1.01 0.47 8.55
N TYR A 216 -2.19 0.32 7.97
CA TYR A 216 -3.16 -0.71 8.36
C TYR A 216 -3.40 -1.76 7.27
N MET A 217 -2.83 -1.56 6.08
CA MET A 217 -2.97 -2.47 4.96
C MET A 217 -1.60 -2.82 4.37
N LEU A 218 -1.38 -4.10 4.15
CA LEU A 218 -0.24 -4.60 3.40
C LEU A 218 -0.76 -5.51 2.29
N ILE A 219 -0.36 -5.23 1.07
CA ILE A 219 -0.80 -5.95 -0.12
C ILE A 219 0.41 -6.60 -0.78
N THR A 220 0.34 -7.91 -0.98
CA THR A 220 1.31 -8.68 -1.75
C THR A 220 0.73 -8.99 -3.11
N ILE A 221 1.50 -8.74 -4.16
CA ILE A 221 1.14 -8.97 -5.56
C ILE A 221 1.96 -10.14 -6.05
N GLY A 222 1.29 -11.21 -6.47
CA GLY A 222 1.90 -12.41 -7.03
C GLY A 222 2.34 -12.23 -8.49
N GLN A 223 2.98 -13.25 -9.03
CA GLN A 223 3.35 -13.33 -10.43
C GLN A 223 2.11 -13.45 -11.32
N ILE A 224 2.05 -12.69 -12.41
CA ILE A 224 1.06 -12.90 -13.46
C ILE A 224 1.41 -14.19 -14.20
N HIS A 225 0.45 -15.08 -14.31
CA HIS A 225 0.61 -16.38 -14.99
C HIS A 225 -0.68 -16.83 -15.66
N LYS A 226 -0.59 -17.82 -16.56
CA LYS A 226 -1.78 -18.43 -17.15
C LYS A 226 -2.38 -19.43 -16.18
N ASP A 227 -3.70 -19.31 -15.95
CA ASP A 227 -4.46 -20.27 -15.16
C ASP A 227 -5.88 -20.41 -15.68
N LYS A 228 -6.59 -21.42 -15.19
CA LYS A 228 -8.01 -21.65 -15.47
C LYS A 228 -8.87 -20.86 -14.50
N MET A 229 -9.87 -20.19 -15.03
CA MET A 229 -10.96 -19.60 -14.26
C MET A 229 -12.31 -20.14 -14.75
N ILE A 230 -13.34 -19.99 -13.94
CA ILE A 230 -14.71 -20.40 -14.24
C ILE A 230 -15.55 -19.13 -14.35
N ASP A 231 -16.25 -18.97 -15.46
CA ASP A 231 -17.16 -17.84 -15.68
C ASP A 231 -18.50 -18.00 -14.92
N LYS A 232 -19.37 -17.01 -15.06
CA LYS A 232 -20.70 -16.99 -14.41
C LYS A 232 -21.61 -18.14 -14.86
N ASP A 233 -21.38 -18.70 -16.05
CA ASP A 233 -22.14 -19.80 -16.65
C ASP A 233 -21.54 -21.17 -16.30
N GLY A 234 -20.48 -21.22 -15.51
CA GLY A 234 -19.81 -22.44 -15.09
C GLY A 234 -18.81 -22.99 -16.12
N LYS A 235 -18.45 -22.22 -17.15
CA LYS A 235 -17.52 -22.64 -18.20
C LYS A 235 -16.07 -22.29 -17.83
N GLU A 236 -15.18 -23.28 -17.99
CA GLU A 236 -13.74 -23.05 -17.84
C GLU A 236 -13.16 -22.25 -19.01
N TYR A 237 -12.27 -21.29 -18.68
CA TYR A 237 -11.48 -20.56 -19.66
C TYR A 237 -10.06 -20.30 -19.12
N ILE A 238 -9.09 -20.13 -20.03
CA ILE A 238 -7.69 -19.83 -19.68
C ILE A 238 -7.48 -18.32 -19.86
N CYS A 239 -6.95 -17.69 -18.82
CA CYS A 239 -6.68 -16.25 -18.80
C CYS A 239 -5.33 -15.93 -18.12
N ASP A 240 -4.91 -14.67 -18.19
CA ASP A 240 -3.82 -14.17 -17.36
C ASP A 240 -4.40 -13.84 -15.98
N VAL A 241 -3.85 -14.47 -14.94
CA VAL A 241 -4.30 -14.25 -13.56
C VAL A 241 -3.19 -13.66 -12.70
N CYS A 242 -3.60 -12.90 -11.70
CA CYS A 242 -2.73 -12.42 -10.63
C CYS A 242 -3.37 -12.72 -9.29
N ASP A 243 -2.58 -13.29 -8.37
CA ASP A 243 -2.99 -13.53 -6.99
C ASP A 243 -2.62 -12.33 -6.12
N PHE A 244 -3.54 -11.92 -5.26
CA PHE A 244 -3.34 -10.87 -4.27
C PHE A 244 -3.51 -11.43 -2.87
N GLY A 245 -2.53 -11.16 -2.00
CA GLY A 245 -2.64 -11.40 -0.56
C GLY A 245 -2.75 -10.07 0.15
N VAL A 246 -3.84 -9.87 0.90
CA VAL A 246 -4.08 -8.62 1.63
C VAL A 246 -4.17 -8.91 3.11
N ASN A 247 -3.37 -8.22 3.89
CA ASN A 247 -3.53 -8.13 5.34
C ASN A 247 -4.05 -6.75 5.67
N CYS A 248 -5.16 -6.66 6.39
CA CYS A 248 -5.77 -5.42 6.80
C CYS A 248 -6.26 -5.47 8.26
N ASP A 249 -6.43 -4.29 8.84
CA ASP A 249 -6.92 -4.12 10.21
C ASP A 249 -8.45 -4.06 10.21
N GLU A 250 -9.12 -5.07 10.77
CA GLU A 250 -10.59 -5.16 10.77
C GLU A 250 -11.30 -4.06 11.56
N ARG A 251 -10.58 -3.31 12.39
CA ARG A 251 -11.17 -2.25 13.22
C ARG A 251 -11.58 -1.00 12.44
N ILE A 252 -11.10 -0.85 11.20
CA ILE A 252 -11.33 0.37 10.39
C ILE A 252 -12.63 0.34 9.59
N ALA A 253 -13.11 -0.86 9.24
CA ALA A 253 -14.34 -1.07 8.46
C ALA A 253 -14.85 -2.50 8.66
N ASP A 254 -16.13 -2.72 8.36
CA ASP A 254 -16.76 -4.03 8.41
C ASP A 254 -16.39 -4.93 7.22
N GLY A 255 -16.70 -6.24 7.34
CA GLY A 255 -16.40 -7.23 6.32
C GLY A 255 -17.10 -6.98 4.97
N PHE A 256 -18.31 -6.41 4.99
CA PHE A 256 -19.02 -6.05 3.75
C PHE A 256 -18.29 -4.94 2.99
N TYR A 257 -17.77 -3.95 3.72
CA TYR A 257 -17.00 -2.87 3.14
C TYR A 257 -15.70 -3.38 2.50
N PHE A 258 -14.98 -4.28 3.18
CA PHE A 258 -13.79 -4.93 2.61
C PHE A 258 -14.12 -5.78 1.39
N ALA A 259 -15.17 -6.58 1.43
CA ALA A 259 -15.61 -7.38 0.28
C ALA A 259 -15.97 -6.51 -0.93
N SER A 260 -16.71 -5.40 -0.69
CA SER A 260 -17.01 -4.42 -1.73
C SER A 260 -15.76 -3.74 -2.29
N ALA A 261 -14.77 -3.46 -1.44
CA ALA A 261 -13.49 -2.90 -1.88
C ALA A 261 -12.69 -3.88 -2.76
N CYS A 262 -12.66 -5.17 -2.40
CA CYS A 262 -12.00 -6.20 -3.22
C CYS A 262 -12.67 -6.35 -4.59
N LYS A 263 -14.00 -6.34 -4.64
CA LYS A 263 -14.75 -6.39 -5.91
C LYS A 263 -14.45 -5.17 -6.79
N LEU A 264 -14.48 -3.98 -6.22
CA LEU A 264 -14.15 -2.75 -6.93
C LEU A 264 -12.70 -2.77 -7.45
N PHE A 265 -11.76 -3.22 -6.64
CA PHE A 265 -10.35 -3.36 -7.06
C PHE A 265 -10.21 -4.33 -8.25
N ALA A 266 -10.90 -5.48 -8.20
CA ALA A 266 -10.92 -6.43 -9.30
C ALA A 266 -11.50 -5.79 -10.57
N SER A 267 -12.66 -5.12 -10.45
CA SER A 267 -13.32 -4.45 -11.59
C SER A 267 -12.44 -3.35 -12.23
N ILE A 268 -11.71 -2.58 -11.41
CA ILE A 268 -10.74 -1.59 -11.93
C ILE A 268 -9.61 -2.28 -12.72
N LEU A 269 -9.09 -3.42 -12.24
CA LEU A 269 -8.02 -4.15 -12.93
C LEU A 269 -8.51 -4.88 -14.19
N GLU A 270 -9.77 -5.28 -14.23
CA GLU A 270 -10.43 -5.84 -15.42
C GLU A 270 -10.70 -4.77 -16.47
N ASN A 271 -10.82 -3.49 -16.06
CA ASN A 271 -11.10 -2.33 -16.93
C ASN A 271 -10.04 -1.22 -16.70
N PRO A 272 -8.76 -1.47 -17.00
CA PRO A 272 -7.66 -0.59 -16.61
C PRO A 272 -7.66 0.78 -17.29
N GLU A 273 -8.43 0.97 -18.37
CA GLU A 273 -8.60 2.24 -19.08
C GLU A 273 -9.17 3.35 -18.17
N VAL A 274 -9.94 2.98 -17.16
CA VAL A 274 -10.49 3.93 -16.15
C VAL A 274 -9.40 4.61 -15.31
N LEU A 275 -8.18 4.13 -15.39
CA LEU A 275 -7.03 4.70 -14.70
C LEU A 275 -6.35 5.82 -15.51
N GLU A 276 -6.78 6.06 -16.75
CA GLU A 276 -6.37 7.21 -17.54
C GLU A 276 -7.07 8.50 -17.06
N ASP A 277 -8.20 8.36 -16.34
CA ASP A 277 -8.95 9.44 -15.71
C ASP A 277 -8.43 9.75 -14.30
N ALA A 278 -8.86 10.88 -13.73
CA ALA A 278 -8.47 11.30 -12.38
C ALA A 278 -8.89 10.25 -11.32
N LEU A 279 -8.05 10.04 -10.30
CA LEU A 279 -8.32 9.07 -9.24
C LEU A 279 -9.60 9.35 -8.47
N SER A 280 -9.99 10.63 -8.36
CA SER A 280 -11.22 11.05 -7.68
C SER A 280 -12.47 10.94 -8.54
N GLU A 281 -12.34 10.69 -9.84
CA GLU A 281 -13.48 10.45 -10.71
C GLU A 281 -14.13 9.12 -10.35
N LYS A 282 -15.45 9.14 -10.15
CA LYS A 282 -16.17 7.93 -9.76
C LYS A 282 -16.17 6.90 -10.88
N TYR A 283 -15.89 5.68 -10.50
CA TYR A 283 -16.00 4.53 -11.38
C TYR A 283 -17.45 3.99 -11.31
N GLU A 284 -18.17 4.05 -12.41
CA GLU A 284 -19.46 3.41 -12.55
C GLU A 284 -19.25 2.03 -13.19
N GLU A 285 -19.55 0.97 -12.42
CA GLU A 285 -19.53 -0.41 -12.95
C GLU A 285 -20.57 -0.50 -14.10
N GLN A 286 -20.10 -0.84 -15.31
CA GLN A 286 -20.94 -1.08 -16.48
C GLN A 286 -21.63 -2.44 -16.42
#